data_f8fe1bb67148f75fa83a5107bddedf6d
#
_entry.id   f8fe1bb67148f75fa83a5107bddedf6d
#
_cell.length_a   1.000
_cell.length_b   1.000
_cell.length_c   1.000
_cell.angle_alpha   90.00
_cell.angle_beta   90.00
_cell.angle_gamma   90.00
#
_symmetry.space_group_name_H-M   'P 1'
#
loop_
_entity.id
_entity.type
_entity.pdbx_description
1 polymer ?
#
loop_
_entity_poly.entity_id
_entity_poly.type
_entity_poly.pdbx_seq_one_letter_code
_entity_poly.pdbx_strand_id
1 'polypeptide(L)'
;MKGKERAELRSEAHHLSPTVHVGQHGLTPALVGALDDALRTRELVKVKLGNKDDVKPKDMAASLAEATRSDVVQVIGRTATLFRENPDLDKKRGDIPPWRR
;
A
#
# COMPACT_ATOMS: atom_id res chain seq x y z
N MET A 1 -4.75 8.93 -9.94
CA MET A 1 -5.63 8.93 -8.76
C MET A 1 -6.15 10.33 -8.52
N LYS A 2 -7.46 10.48 -8.42
CA LYS A 2 -8.06 11.79 -8.18
C LYS A 2 -7.93 12.19 -6.71
N GLY A 3 -7.96 13.50 -6.42
CA GLY A 3 -7.81 14.01 -5.07
C GLY A 3 -8.87 13.51 -4.09
N LYS A 4 -10.12 13.38 -4.54
CA LYS A 4 -11.21 12.88 -3.72
C LYS A 4 -10.99 11.41 -3.32
N GLU A 5 -10.56 10.59 -4.26
CA GLU A 5 -10.22 9.19 -3.98
C GLU A 5 -9.07 9.09 -2.99
N ARG A 6 -8.06 9.92 -3.17
CA ARG A 6 -6.90 9.94 -2.27
C ARG A 6 -7.31 10.31 -0.85
N ALA A 7 -8.21 11.28 -0.69
CA ALA A 7 -8.70 11.69 0.63
C ALA A 7 -9.45 10.55 1.33
N GLU A 8 -10.31 9.83 0.61
CA GLU A 8 -11.03 8.69 1.16
C GLU A 8 -10.08 7.55 1.54
N LEU A 9 -9.08 7.30 0.70
CA LEU A 9 -8.09 6.25 0.98
C LEU A 9 -7.26 6.59 2.22
N ARG A 10 -6.88 7.86 2.40
CA ARG A 10 -6.17 8.29 3.60
C ARG A 10 -7.02 8.11 4.85
N SER A 11 -8.31 8.44 4.75
CA SER A 11 -9.25 8.28 5.86
C SER A 11 -9.36 6.79 6.26
N GLU A 12 -9.53 5.91 5.29
CA GLU A 12 -9.61 4.48 5.56
C GLU A 12 -8.30 3.93 6.12
N ALA A 13 -7.17 4.46 5.66
CA ALA A 13 -5.85 3.99 6.12
C ALA A 13 -5.63 4.23 7.62
N HIS A 14 -6.29 5.22 8.21
CA HIS A 14 -6.18 5.47 9.65
C HIS A 14 -6.69 4.30 10.50
N HIS A 15 -7.57 3.49 9.95
CA HIS A 15 -8.14 2.34 10.64
C HIS A 15 -7.34 1.06 10.41
N LEU A 16 -6.32 1.11 9.58
CA LEU A 16 -5.52 -0.05 9.23
C LEU A 16 -4.21 -0.09 10.02
N SER A 17 -3.77 -1.31 10.30
CA SER A 17 -2.42 -1.56 10.83
C SER A 17 -1.52 -2.00 9.69
N PRO A 18 -0.19 -1.74 9.76
CA PRO A 18 0.72 -2.24 8.74
C PRO A 18 0.67 -3.77 8.68
N THR A 19 0.52 -4.30 7.47
CA THR A 19 0.47 -5.75 7.24
C THR A 19 1.70 -6.27 6.54
N VAL A 20 2.49 -5.38 5.96
CA VAL A 20 3.75 -5.73 5.29
C VAL A 20 4.86 -4.90 5.94
N HIS A 21 5.98 -5.55 6.24
CA HIS A 21 7.14 -4.90 6.87
C HIS A 21 8.36 -5.09 5.98
N VAL A 22 9.05 -3.98 5.67
CA VAL A 22 10.31 -4.02 4.94
C VAL A 22 11.40 -4.44 5.91
N GLY A 23 12.05 -5.56 5.63
CA GLY A 23 13.15 -6.07 6.46
C GLY A 23 14.47 -5.35 6.16
N GLN A 24 15.53 -5.81 6.82
CA GLN A 24 16.85 -5.18 6.69
C GLN A 24 17.47 -5.34 5.29
N HIS A 25 16.97 -6.27 4.49
CA HIS A 25 17.43 -6.44 3.11
C HIS A 25 16.71 -5.50 2.13
N GLY A 26 15.74 -4.73 2.60
CA GLY A 26 15.01 -3.77 1.79
C GLY A 26 14.10 -4.42 0.76
N LEU A 27 14.18 -3.95 -0.49
CA LEU A 27 13.34 -4.43 -1.58
C LEU A 27 13.87 -5.75 -2.12
N THR A 28 13.22 -6.86 -1.75
CA THR A 28 13.58 -8.20 -2.21
C THR A 28 12.42 -8.79 -3.01
N PRO A 29 12.67 -9.82 -3.85
CA PRO A 29 11.57 -10.49 -4.55
C PRO A 29 10.52 -11.07 -3.60
N ALA A 30 10.93 -11.59 -2.45
CA ALA A 30 10.01 -12.11 -1.46
C ALA A 30 9.11 -11.01 -0.89
N LEU A 31 9.68 -9.83 -0.61
CA LEU A 31 8.92 -8.69 -0.12
C LEU A 31 7.92 -8.20 -1.17
N VAL A 32 8.37 -8.07 -2.42
CA VAL A 32 7.50 -7.65 -3.52
C VAL A 32 6.34 -8.63 -3.70
N GLY A 33 6.61 -9.92 -3.62
CA GLY A 33 5.57 -10.94 -3.71
C GLY A 33 4.55 -10.85 -2.58
N ALA A 34 5.02 -10.65 -1.35
CA ALA A 34 4.13 -10.49 -0.19
C ALA A 34 3.27 -9.24 -0.32
N LEU A 35 3.85 -8.13 -0.77
CA LEU A 35 3.11 -6.89 -0.98
C LEU A 35 2.09 -7.04 -2.11
N ASP A 36 2.48 -7.70 -3.20
CA ASP A 36 1.58 -7.94 -4.32
C ASP A 36 0.35 -8.75 -3.87
N ASP A 37 0.57 -9.81 -3.08
CA ASP A 37 -0.52 -10.61 -2.55
C ASP A 37 -1.44 -9.80 -1.64
N ALA A 38 -0.85 -8.95 -0.79
CA ALA A 38 -1.63 -8.11 0.11
C ALA A 38 -2.49 -7.10 -0.68
N LEU A 39 -1.92 -6.48 -1.71
CA LEU A 39 -2.64 -5.54 -2.56
C LEU A 39 -3.75 -6.23 -3.34
N ARG A 40 -3.49 -7.44 -3.82
CA ARG A 40 -4.47 -8.21 -4.57
C ARG A 40 -5.70 -8.56 -3.73
N THR A 41 -5.49 -8.84 -2.45
CA THR A 41 -6.58 -9.27 -1.56
C THR A 41 -7.23 -8.13 -0.79
N ARG A 42 -6.52 -7.03 -0.56
CA ARG A 42 -6.99 -5.94 0.29
C ARG A 42 -7.12 -4.59 -0.41
N GLU A 43 -6.48 -4.41 -1.55
CA GLU A 43 -6.39 -3.18 -2.32
C GLU A 43 -5.65 -2.05 -1.60
N LEU A 44 -6.02 -1.72 -0.37
CA LEU A 44 -5.40 -0.68 0.44
C LEU A 44 -4.53 -1.35 1.50
N VAL A 45 -3.23 -1.07 1.46
CA VAL A 45 -2.26 -1.74 2.33
C VAL A 45 -1.32 -0.72 2.95
N LYS A 46 -1.07 -0.87 4.25
CA LYS A 46 -0.04 -0.09 4.94
C LYS A 46 1.23 -0.94 5.04
N VAL A 47 2.35 -0.32 4.73
CA VAL A 47 3.67 -0.96 4.77
C VAL A 47 4.53 -0.21 5.76
N LYS A 48 5.09 -0.93 6.72
CA LYS A 48 6.05 -0.35 7.63
C LYS A 48 7.43 -0.42 7.00
N LEU A 49 8.02 0.73 6.73
CA LEU A 49 9.35 0.84 6.14
C LEU A 49 10.39 0.69 7.25
N GLY A 50 11.44 -0.05 7.00
CA GLY A 50 12.46 -0.30 8.01
C GLY A 50 13.24 0.96 8.39
N ASN A 51 14.21 0.80 9.28
CA ASN A 51 15.03 1.89 9.80
C ASN A 51 16.36 2.05 9.04
N LYS A 52 16.35 1.81 7.73
CA LYS A 52 17.54 2.03 6.92
C LYS A 52 17.73 3.51 6.67
N ASP A 53 18.81 4.06 7.22
CA ASP A 53 19.08 5.49 7.15
C ASP A 53 19.51 5.94 5.76
N ASP A 54 19.99 5.03 4.92
CA ASP A 54 20.45 5.31 3.57
C ASP A 54 19.34 5.43 2.54
N VAL A 55 18.12 5.06 2.90
CA VAL A 55 16.97 5.13 1.99
C VAL A 55 15.86 5.97 2.62
N LYS A 56 15.44 7.00 1.92
CA LYS A 56 14.36 7.86 2.40
C LYS A 56 13.01 7.13 2.29
N PRO A 57 12.10 7.32 3.27
CA PRO A 57 10.79 6.67 3.23
C PRO A 57 10.03 6.90 1.92
N LYS A 58 10.05 8.12 1.39
CA LYS A 58 9.37 8.43 0.13
C LYS A 58 9.96 7.65 -1.05
N ASP A 59 11.28 7.50 -1.09
CA ASP A 59 11.95 6.78 -2.16
C ASP A 59 11.64 5.29 -2.08
N MET A 60 11.64 4.73 -0.88
CA MET A 60 11.27 3.33 -0.69
C MET A 60 9.82 3.08 -1.09
N ALA A 61 8.91 3.97 -0.69
CA ALA A 61 7.49 3.86 -1.05
C ALA A 61 7.32 3.92 -2.56
N ALA A 62 8.01 4.82 -3.25
CA ALA A 62 7.96 4.93 -4.71
C ALA A 62 8.46 3.65 -5.38
N SER A 63 9.54 3.08 -4.88
CA SER A 63 10.09 1.82 -5.41
C SER A 63 9.13 0.65 -5.23
N LEU A 64 8.49 0.55 -4.07
CA LEU A 64 7.49 -0.47 -3.80
C LEU A 64 6.27 -0.32 -4.71
N ALA A 65 5.80 0.91 -4.89
CA ALA A 65 4.67 1.21 -5.76
C ALA A 65 4.98 0.84 -7.21
N GLU A 66 6.16 1.17 -7.68
CA GLU A 66 6.59 0.84 -9.04
C GLU A 66 6.67 -0.67 -9.23
N ALA A 67 7.26 -1.39 -8.27
CA ALA A 67 7.43 -2.84 -8.36
C ALA A 67 6.10 -3.59 -8.35
N THR A 68 5.07 -3.04 -7.70
CA THR A 68 3.76 -3.69 -7.57
C THR A 68 2.68 -3.04 -8.42
N ARG A 69 3.02 -2.01 -9.19
CA ARG A 69 2.07 -1.26 -10.02
C ARG A 69 0.93 -0.67 -9.19
N SER A 70 1.27 -0.17 -8.02
CA SER A 70 0.32 0.47 -7.11
C SER A 70 0.59 1.97 -7.04
N ASP A 71 -0.32 2.68 -6.35
CA ASP A 71 -0.18 4.12 -6.13
C ASP A 71 0.20 4.38 -4.68
N VAL A 72 1.06 5.37 -4.46
CA VAL A 72 1.36 5.83 -3.11
C VAL A 72 0.26 6.79 -2.68
N VAL A 73 -0.47 6.42 -1.64
CA VAL A 73 -1.53 7.27 -1.09
C VAL A 73 -0.95 8.32 -0.15
N GLN A 74 -0.07 7.89 0.76
CA GLN A 74 0.62 8.79 1.67
C GLN A 74 1.83 8.10 2.28
N VAL A 75 2.75 8.91 2.79
CA VAL A 75 3.90 8.43 3.56
C VAL A 75 3.95 9.28 4.83
N ILE A 76 3.85 8.64 5.99
CA ILE A 76 3.92 9.31 7.29
C ILE A 76 5.00 8.62 8.10
N GLY A 77 6.07 9.36 8.43
CA GLY A 77 7.21 8.78 9.11
C GLY A 77 7.77 7.63 8.28
N ARG A 78 7.80 6.44 8.85
CA ARG A 78 8.29 5.24 8.17
C ARG A 78 7.15 4.28 7.83
N THR A 79 5.97 4.81 7.59
CA THR A 79 4.80 4.02 7.16
C THR A 79 4.30 4.57 5.84
N ALA A 80 4.20 3.69 4.84
CA ALA A 80 3.65 4.04 3.54
C ALA A 80 2.29 3.38 3.37
N THR A 81 1.36 4.08 2.74
CA THR A 81 0.07 3.53 2.36
C THR A 81 0.02 3.41 0.85
N LEU A 82 -0.21 2.20 0.37
CA LEU A 82 -0.28 1.90 -1.06
C LEU A 82 -1.67 1.41 -1.43
N PHE A 83 -2.08 1.71 -2.65
CA PHE A 83 -3.39 1.29 -3.16
C PHE A 83 -3.26 0.75 -4.58
N ARG A 84 -3.92 -0.38 -4.82
CA ARG A 84 -4.06 -0.95 -6.16
C ARG A 84 -5.46 -1.53 -6.29
N GLU A 85 -6.22 -0.99 -7.25
CA GLU A 85 -7.58 -1.44 -7.47
C GLU A 85 -7.61 -2.88 -8.01
N ASN A 86 -8.52 -3.68 -7.46
CA ASN A 86 -8.77 -5.03 -7.95
C ASN A 86 -10.27 -5.22 -8.14
N PRO A 87 -10.79 -5.01 -9.37
CA PRO A 87 -12.22 -5.11 -9.64
C PRO A 87 -12.84 -6.47 -9.28
N ASP A 88 -12.05 -7.53 -9.30
CA ASP A 88 -12.55 -8.88 -9.00
C ASP A 88 -12.94 -9.07 -7.53
N LEU A 89 -12.41 -8.24 -6.63
CA LEU A 89 -12.75 -8.35 -5.21
C LEU A 89 -14.20 -8.05 -4.92
N ASP A 90 -14.78 -7.09 -5.61
CA ASP A 90 -16.17 -6.70 -5.39
C ASP A 90 -17.12 -7.85 -5.70
N LYS A 91 -16.81 -8.64 -6.73
CA LYS A 91 -17.58 -9.80 -7.11
C LYS A 91 -17.54 -10.90 -6.05
N LYS A 92 -16.42 -11.01 -5.34
CA LYS A 92 -16.22 -12.05 -4.33
C LYS A 92 -16.77 -11.68 -2.97
N ARG A 93 -16.68 -10.40 -2.59
CA ARG A 93 -17.09 -9.95 -1.25
C ARG A 93 -18.51 -9.45 -1.15
N GLY A 94 -19.09 -9.01 -2.27
CA GLY A 94 -20.42 -8.44 -2.26
C GLY A 94 -20.52 -7.04 -1.69
N ASP A 95 -19.45 -6.54 -1.06
CA ASP A 95 -19.42 -5.20 -0.48
C ASP A 95 -18.54 -4.30 -1.33
N ILE A 96 -18.96 -3.05 -1.46
CA ILE A 96 -18.20 -2.05 -2.19
C ILE A 96 -17.41 -1.20 -1.21
N PRO A 97 -16.07 -1.17 -1.31
CA PRO A 97 -15.27 -0.33 -0.42
C PRO A 97 -15.61 1.15 -0.57
N PRO A 98 -15.43 1.96 0.50
CA PRO A 98 -15.75 3.40 0.44
C PRO A 98 -15.09 4.15 -0.72
N TRP A 99 -13.88 3.78 -1.07
CA TRP A 99 -13.15 4.46 -2.16
C TRP A 99 -13.67 4.17 -3.56
N ARG A 100 -14.65 3.27 -3.69
CA ARG A 100 -15.29 2.94 -4.99
C ARG A 100 -16.72 3.42 -5.13
N ARG A 101 -17.24 4.04 -4.12
CA ARG A 101 -18.61 4.56 -4.15
C ARG A 101 -18.76 5.77 -5.03
#